data_ff42e3ed52c6d335a2130f08d68c3e3a
#
_entry.id   ff42e3ed52c6d335a2130f08d68c3e3a
#
_cell.length_a   1.000
_cell.length_b   1.000
_cell.length_c   1.000
_cell.angle_alpha   90.00
_cell.angle_beta   90.00
_cell.angle_gamma   90.00
#
_symmetry.space_group_name_H-M   'P 1'
#
loop_
_entity.id
_entity.type
_entity.pdbx_description
1 polymer ?
#
loop_
_entity_poly.entity_id
_entity_poly.type
_entity_poly.pdbx_seq_one_letter_code
_entity_poly.pdbx_strand_id
1 'polypeptide(L)'
;MQNVMLTFFFCLSLFGQQDSISTYDRLKAFDGDFYLYGGSETRSVSGKPGHAYWQNKADYIIDVELDTLSNVLMGKEIIKYTNNSPDKLDFIWLHLDQNLLITESRGNALIPIGGSRNGTKEQFFDAGFKISAVHLITGKGRNKRISDAKFIISDPRMRVDLPDGLE
;
A
#
# COMPACT_ATOMS: atom_id res chain seq x y z
N MET A 1 -23.60 -37.16 -68.48
CA MET A 1 -23.98 -36.99 -67.06
C MET A 1 -22.72 -37.24 -66.25
N GLN A 2 -22.16 -36.17 -65.73
CA GLN A 2 -20.86 -36.20 -65.07
C GLN A 2 -21.10 -36.02 -63.57
N ASN A 3 -20.87 -37.07 -62.78
CA ASN A 3 -21.03 -37.03 -61.31
C ASN A 3 -19.78 -36.41 -60.69
N VAL A 4 -19.95 -35.24 -60.05
CA VAL A 4 -18.89 -34.63 -59.24
C VAL A 4 -19.12 -35.11 -57.80
N MET A 5 -18.16 -35.91 -57.33
CA MET A 5 -18.10 -36.39 -55.93
C MET A 5 -17.32 -35.39 -55.09
N LEU A 6 -18.03 -34.64 -54.22
CA LEU A 6 -17.47 -33.68 -53.32
C LEU A 6 -17.02 -34.36 -52.01
N THR A 7 -15.69 -34.54 -51.83
CA THR A 7 -15.13 -35.12 -50.62
C THR A 7 -14.90 -34.02 -49.57
N PHE A 8 -15.70 -34.05 -48.50
CA PHE A 8 -15.55 -33.15 -47.38
C PHE A 8 -14.44 -33.65 -46.43
N PHE A 9 -13.33 -32.96 -46.41
CA PHE A 9 -12.24 -33.23 -45.43
C PHE A 9 -12.59 -32.52 -44.11
N PHE A 10 -13.02 -33.30 -43.10
CA PHE A 10 -13.24 -32.80 -41.75
C PHE A 10 -11.91 -32.81 -41.01
N CYS A 11 -11.30 -31.63 -40.86
CA CYS A 11 -10.07 -31.45 -40.07
C CYS A 11 -10.47 -31.35 -38.60
N LEU A 12 -10.37 -32.47 -37.87
CA LEU A 12 -10.46 -32.44 -36.39
C LEU A 12 -9.17 -31.81 -35.84
N SER A 13 -9.25 -30.55 -35.45
CA SER A 13 -8.23 -29.94 -34.60
C SER A 13 -8.38 -30.47 -33.17
N LEU A 14 -7.55 -31.42 -32.82
CA LEU A 14 -7.33 -31.84 -31.44
C LEU A 14 -6.63 -30.66 -30.71
N PHE A 15 -7.39 -29.83 -30.01
CA PHE A 15 -6.82 -28.94 -29.03
C PHE A 15 -6.30 -29.82 -27.87
N GLY A 16 -5.03 -30.14 -27.91
CA GLY A 16 -4.34 -30.70 -26.76
C GLY A 16 -4.46 -29.70 -25.62
N GLN A 17 -5.18 -30.04 -24.57
CA GLN A 17 -5.16 -29.33 -23.30
C GLN A 17 -3.74 -29.46 -22.76
N GLN A 18 -2.99 -28.37 -22.84
CA GLN A 18 -1.67 -28.29 -22.27
C GLN A 18 -1.86 -28.13 -20.76
N ASP A 19 -1.83 -29.26 -20.04
CA ASP A 19 -1.77 -29.26 -18.59
C ASP A 19 -0.55 -28.42 -18.19
N SER A 20 -0.79 -27.24 -17.63
CA SER A 20 0.27 -26.45 -17.03
C SER A 20 0.79 -27.23 -15.82
N ILE A 21 1.88 -27.93 -16.01
CA ILE A 21 2.59 -28.59 -14.91
C ILE A 21 2.95 -27.48 -13.94
N SER A 22 2.31 -27.48 -12.76
CA SER A 22 2.66 -26.55 -11.68
C SER A 22 4.15 -26.73 -11.38
N THR A 23 4.91 -25.66 -11.54
CA THR A 23 6.33 -25.63 -11.16
C THR A 23 6.49 -25.45 -9.64
N TYR A 24 5.39 -25.43 -8.90
CA TYR A 24 5.43 -25.33 -7.45
C TYR A 24 5.92 -26.64 -6.83
N ASP A 25 7.09 -26.60 -6.25
CA ASP A 25 7.64 -27.67 -5.43
C ASP A 25 7.68 -27.22 -3.98
N ARG A 26 6.83 -27.85 -3.14
CA ARG A 26 6.73 -27.55 -1.71
C ARG A 26 8.04 -27.79 -0.95
N LEU A 27 8.93 -28.64 -1.48
CA LEU A 27 10.20 -28.96 -0.83
C LEU A 27 11.27 -27.90 -1.15
N LYS A 28 11.19 -27.25 -2.32
CA LYS A 28 12.09 -26.14 -2.68
C LYS A 28 11.98 -24.94 -1.77
N ALA A 29 10.83 -24.75 -1.12
CA ALA A 29 10.67 -23.68 -0.14
C ALA A 29 11.58 -23.86 1.10
N PHE A 30 12.07 -25.08 1.33
CA PHE A 30 12.95 -25.44 2.44
C PHE A 30 14.33 -25.90 1.97
N ASP A 31 14.60 -25.78 0.67
CA ASP A 31 15.91 -26.09 0.11
C ASP A 31 16.94 -25.05 0.57
N GLY A 32 18.17 -25.49 0.80
CA GLY A 32 19.26 -24.63 1.26
C GLY A 32 19.47 -23.41 0.37
N ASP A 33 19.21 -23.55 -0.93
CA ASP A 33 19.31 -22.47 -1.93
C ASP A 33 18.28 -21.34 -1.70
N PHE A 34 17.14 -21.62 -1.05
CA PHE A 34 16.16 -20.59 -0.69
C PHE A 34 16.75 -19.57 0.30
N TYR A 35 17.64 -20.00 1.17
CA TYR A 35 18.30 -19.14 2.16
C TYR A 35 19.64 -18.56 1.70
N LEU A 36 20.14 -19.02 0.55
CA LEU A 36 21.42 -18.60 -0.01
C LEU A 36 21.30 -17.46 -1.03
N TYR A 37 20.20 -16.70 -1.00
CA TYR A 37 20.12 -15.46 -1.78
C TYR A 37 21.28 -14.55 -1.37
N GLY A 38 22.22 -14.37 -2.28
CA GLY A 38 23.25 -13.36 -2.13
C GLY A 38 22.57 -12.03 -1.80
N GLY A 39 23.14 -11.24 -0.91
CA GLY A 39 22.61 -9.91 -0.64
C GLY A 39 22.50 -9.09 -1.93
N SER A 40 21.73 -8.02 -1.88
CA SER A 40 21.69 -7.02 -2.93
C SER A 40 22.73 -5.92 -2.68
N GLU A 41 22.91 -5.04 -3.67
CA GLU A 41 23.75 -3.84 -3.50
C GLU A 41 23.24 -2.94 -2.35
N THR A 42 21.95 -3.00 -2.07
CA THR A 42 21.31 -2.22 -1.02
C THR A 42 21.32 -2.89 0.35
N ARG A 43 21.36 -4.23 0.40
CA ARG A 43 21.31 -4.98 1.65
C ARG A 43 22.05 -6.30 1.56
N SER A 44 22.94 -6.57 2.50
CA SER A 44 23.63 -7.85 2.61
C SER A 44 22.69 -8.97 3.10
N VAL A 45 23.11 -10.23 2.96
CA VAL A 45 22.37 -11.40 3.48
C VAL A 45 22.11 -11.29 4.98
N SER A 46 23.04 -10.73 5.74
CA SER A 46 22.89 -10.50 7.19
C SER A 46 21.99 -9.31 7.55
N GLY A 47 21.40 -8.62 6.56
CA GLY A 47 20.55 -7.45 6.77
C GLY A 47 21.30 -6.14 6.94
N LYS A 48 22.65 -6.13 6.93
CA LYS A 48 23.44 -4.89 7.00
C LYS A 48 23.26 -4.05 5.74
N PRO A 49 23.29 -2.71 5.84
CA PRO A 49 23.28 -1.82 4.68
C PRO A 49 24.40 -2.15 3.70
N GLY A 50 24.09 -2.22 2.42
CA GLY A 50 25.04 -2.34 1.32
C GLY A 50 25.58 -0.98 0.88
N HIS A 51 26.44 -0.97 -0.14
CA HIS A 51 27.04 0.27 -0.66
C HIS A 51 26.04 1.19 -1.36
N ALA A 52 24.97 0.62 -1.92
CA ALA A 52 23.88 1.38 -2.58
C ALA A 52 22.64 1.54 -1.67
N TYR A 53 22.81 1.39 -0.34
CA TYR A 53 21.69 1.54 0.59
C TYR A 53 21.18 2.97 0.63
N TRP A 54 19.86 3.11 0.61
CA TRP A 54 19.19 4.38 0.75
C TRP A 54 18.07 4.29 1.80
N GLN A 55 17.71 5.44 2.32
CA GLN A 55 16.59 5.59 3.26
C GLN A 55 15.84 6.87 2.94
N ASN A 56 14.54 6.76 2.73
CA ASN A 56 13.68 7.92 2.56
C ASN A 56 13.53 8.67 3.88
N LYS A 57 13.25 9.96 3.78
CA LYS A 57 13.14 10.85 4.94
C LYS A 57 11.79 11.55 4.93
N ALA A 58 11.16 11.63 6.09
CA ALA A 58 9.97 12.44 6.31
C ALA A 58 10.22 13.38 7.51
N ASP A 59 10.05 14.67 7.29
CA ASP A 59 10.04 15.70 8.33
C ASP A 59 8.61 16.18 8.52
N TYR A 60 8.18 16.34 9.77
CA TYR A 60 6.82 16.69 10.14
C TYR A 60 6.77 18.04 10.83
N ILE A 61 5.79 18.86 10.48
CA ILE A 61 5.38 20.05 11.22
C ILE A 61 3.92 19.84 11.56
N ILE A 62 3.65 19.71 12.87
CA ILE A 62 2.34 19.35 13.38
C ILE A 62 1.84 20.49 14.27
N ASP A 63 0.63 20.95 13.99
CA ASP A 63 -0.08 21.96 14.76
C ASP A 63 -1.42 21.36 15.16
N VAL A 64 -1.69 21.31 16.48
CA VAL A 64 -2.89 20.65 17.04
C VAL A 64 -3.50 21.50 18.13
N GLU A 65 -4.82 21.47 18.19
CA GLU A 65 -5.65 22.14 19.19
C GLU A 65 -6.65 21.14 19.76
N LEU A 66 -6.73 21.07 21.08
CA LEU A 66 -7.72 20.27 21.80
C LEU A 66 -8.85 21.15 22.30
N ASP A 67 -10.04 20.94 21.77
CA ASP A 67 -11.25 21.49 22.37
C ASP A 67 -11.71 20.60 23.53
N THR A 68 -11.52 21.07 24.76
CA THR A 68 -11.85 20.32 25.95
C THR A 68 -13.36 20.31 26.27
N LEU A 69 -14.14 21.15 25.62
CA LEU A 69 -15.61 21.19 25.83
C LEU A 69 -16.28 20.10 24.95
N SER A 70 -15.86 19.98 23.71
CA SER A 70 -16.38 18.97 22.79
C SER A 70 -15.55 17.68 22.73
N ASN A 71 -14.40 17.64 23.40
CA ASN A 71 -13.42 16.55 23.33
C ASN A 71 -12.97 16.24 21.89
N VAL A 72 -12.81 17.28 21.08
CA VAL A 72 -12.37 17.17 19.69
C VAL A 72 -10.92 17.66 19.57
N LEU A 73 -10.10 16.86 18.92
CA LEU A 73 -8.74 17.23 18.53
C LEU A 73 -8.77 17.70 17.07
N MET A 74 -8.41 18.95 16.82
CA MET A 74 -8.20 19.50 15.49
C MET A 74 -6.72 19.60 15.19
N GLY A 75 -6.31 19.20 13.99
CA GLY A 75 -4.90 19.22 13.64
C GLY A 75 -4.64 19.59 12.19
N LYS A 76 -3.47 20.17 11.98
CA LYS A 76 -2.88 20.43 10.67
C LYS A 76 -1.46 19.88 10.68
N GLU A 77 -1.14 19.15 9.63
CA GLU A 77 0.17 18.53 9.48
C GLU A 77 0.78 18.91 8.12
N ILE A 78 2.06 19.21 8.12
CA ILE A 78 2.84 19.38 6.90
C ILE A 78 3.93 18.31 6.91
N ILE A 79 3.89 17.42 5.93
CA ILE A 79 4.87 16.37 5.75
C ILE A 79 5.81 16.78 4.62
N LYS A 80 7.09 16.93 4.94
CA LYS A 80 8.13 17.10 3.94
C LYS A 80 8.79 15.75 3.69
N TYR A 81 8.39 15.10 2.62
CA TYR A 81 8.93 13.82 2.23
C TYR A 81 10.10 13.99 1.25
N THR A 82 11.18 13.26 1.46
CA THR A 82 12.34 13.21 0.58
C THR A 82 12.52 11.78 0.10
N ASN A 83 12.43 11.58 -1.19
CA ASN A 83 12.73 10.32 -1.83
C ASN A 83 14.25 10.25 -2.08
N ASN A 84 14.91 9.30 -1.46
CA ASN A 84 16.32 9.00 -1.66
C ASN A 84 16.50 7.65 -2.39
N SER A 85 15.39 7.03 -2.81
CA SER A 85 15.45 5.81 -3.62
C SER A 85 15.80 6.14 -5.06
N PRO A 86 16.33 5.16 -5.82
CA PRO A 86 16.53 5.33 -7.25
C PRO A 86 15.21 5.35 -8.04
N ASP A 87 14.11 4.98 -7.40
CA ASP A 87 12.82 4.83 -8.05
C ASP A 87 11.95 6.07 -7.84
N LYS A 88 11.27 6.49 -8.90
CA LYS A 88 10.27 7.54 -8.82
C LYS A 88 9.01 7.04 -8.11
N LEU A 89 8.47 7.83 -7.21
CA LEU A 89 7.26 7.50 -6.47
C LEU A 89 6.05 8.22 -7.08
N ASP A 90 5.07 7.46 -7.54
CA ASP A 90 3.80 8.00 -8.08
C ASP A 90 2.74 8.20 -7.00
N PHE A 91 2.95 7.64 -5.83
CA PHE A 91 2.08 7.80 -4.67
C PHE A 91 2.84 7.55 -3.37
N ILE A 92 2.27 7.98 -2.26
CA ILE A 92 2.72 7.65 -0.91
C ILE A 92 1.57 7.06 -0.11
N TRP A 93 1.93 6.18 0.84
CA TRP A 93 1.02 5.66 1.84
C TRP A 93 1.24 6.36 3.18
N LEU A 94 0.15 6.81 3.79
CA LEU A 94 0.13 7.32 5.14
C LEU A 94 -0.66 6.36 6.03
N HIS A 95 -0.19 6.15 7.25
CA HIS A 95 -0.92 5.41 8.27
C HIS A 95 -1.84 6.36 9.04
N LEU A 96 -3.09 5.96 9.14
CA LEU A 96 -4.13 6.60 9.94
C LEU A 96 -4.51 5.64 11.08
N ASP A 97 -3.59 5.45 12.03
CA ASP A 97 -3.72 4.39 13.04
C ASP A 97 -5.02 4.50 13.85
N GLN A 98 -5.49 5.72 14.08
CA GLN A 98 -6.75 5.94 14.78
C GLN A 98 -7.97 5.36 14.05
N ASN A 99 -7.89 5.16 12.73
CA ASN A 99 -8.98 4.57 11.94
C ASN A 99 -9.24 3.10 12.27
N LEU A 100 -8.32 2.41 12.96
CA LEU A 100 -8.58 1.08 13.51
C LEU A 100 -9.73 1.08 14.52
N LEU A 101 -10.02 2.24 15.11
CA LEU A 101 -11.08 2.43 16.11
C LEU A 101 -12.39 2.97 15.52
N ILE A 102 -12.51 3.07 14.20
CA ILE A 102 -13.80 3.37 13.55
C ILE A 102 -14.72 2.16 13.73
N THR A 103 -15.98 2.41 14.04
CA THR A 103 -16.97 1.37 14.35
C THR A 103 -17.07 0.28 13.27
N GLU A 104 -16.96 0.64 11.99
CA GLU A 104 -17.04 -0.28 10.86
C GLU A 104 -15.66 -0.72 10.33
N SER A 105 -14.57 -0.41 11.05
CA SER A 105 -13.23 -0.80 10.61
C SER A 105 -13.01 -2.31 10.71
N ARG A 106 -12.13 -2.84 9.86
CA ARG A 106 -11.68 -4.24 9.97
C ARG A 106 -10.98 -4.49 11.30
N GLY A 107 -10.26 -3.49 11.83
CA GLY A 107 -9.62 -3.58 13.14
C GLY A 107 -10.63 -3.80 14.25
N ASN A 108 -11.74 -3.06 14.23
CA ASN A 108 -12.82 -3.22 15.19
C ASN A 108 -13.54 -4.57 15.02
N ALA A 109 -13.76 -5.02 13.80
CA ALA A 109 -14.37 -6.31 13.50
C ALA A 109 -13.54 -7.52 14.00
N LEU A 110 -12.24 -7.36 14.21
CA LEU A 110 -11.36 -8.39 14.75
C LEU A 110 -11.38 -8.47 16.29
N ILE A 111 -12.03 -7.50 16.96
CA ILE A 111 -12.17 -7.53 18.42
C ILE A 111 -13.20 -8.61 18.80
N PRO A 112 -12.84 -9.60 19.62
CA PRO A 112 -13.78 -10.64 20.05
C PRO A 112 -14.98 -10.04 20.79
N ILE A 113 -16.15 -10.67 20.68
CA ILE A 113 -17.41 -10.26 21.36
C ILE A 113 -17.20 -10.08 22.87
N GLY A 114 -16.28 -10.83 23.47
CA GLY A 114 -15.91 -10.67 24.89
C GLY A 114 -15.01 -9.49 25.22
N GLY A 115 -14.67 -8.66 24.26
CA GLY A 115 -13.75 -7.53 24.36
C GLY A 115 -12.30 -7.89 24.08
N SER A 116 -11.45 -6.87 23.95
CA SER A 116 -10.01 -7.07 23.76
C SER A 116 -9.32 -7.36 25.10
N ARG A 117 -8.09 -7.91 25.03
CA ARG A 117 -7.22 -8.07 26.21
C ARG A 117 -7.02 -6.77 26.99
N ASN A 118 -7.13 -5.63 26.33
CA ASN A 118 -6.97 -4.30 26.93
C ASN A 118 -8.29 -3.66 27.43
N GLY A 119 -9.38 -4.44 27.52
CA GLY A 119 -10.60 -4.04 28.21
C GLY A 119 -11.58 -3.16 27.44
N THR A 120 -11.40 -2.94 26.15
CA THR A 120 -12.38 -2.20 25.35
C THR A 120 -13.55 -3.13 24.96
N LYS A 121 -14.60 -3.11 25.73
CA LYS A 121 -15.83 -3.88 25.43
C LYS A 121 -16.78 -3.15 24.50
N GLU A 122 -16.86 -1.86 24.61
CA GLU A 122 -17.76 -1.02 23.82
C GLU A 122 -17.07 0.31 23.53
N GLN A 123 -17.12 0.73 22.28
CA GLN A 123 -16.67 2.03 21.86
C GLN A 123 -17.91 2.89 21.66
N PHE A 124 -18.07 3.88 22.52
CA PHE A 124 -19.26 4.76 22.52
C PHE A 124 -19.16 5.92 21.52
N PHE A 125 -18.06 6.04 20.81
CA PHE A 125 -17.84 7.11 19.84
C PHE A 125 -17.09 6.55 18.63
N ASP A 126 -17.34 7.14 17.48
CA ASP A 126 -16.63 6.86 16.24
C ASP A 126 -15.28 7.57 16.30
N ALA A 127 -14.24 6.81 16.67
CA ALA A 127 -12.88 7.30 16.75
C ALA A 127 -12.19 7.08 15.41
N GLY A 128 -11.72 8.13 14.79
CA GLY A 128 -11.02 8.05 13.52
C GLY A 128 -10.68 9.42 13.00
N PHE A 129 -9.81 9.47 12.01
CA PHE A 129 -9.47 10.71 11.35
C PHE A 129 -10.57 11.12 10.39
N LYS A 130 -11.07 12.36 10.53
CA LYS A 130 -11.93 13.02 9.57
C LYS A 130 -11.09 14.00 8.75
N ILE A 131 -10.52 13.50 7.66
CA ILE A 131 -9.64 14.28 6.79
C ILE A 131 -10.49 15.24 5.96
N SER A 132 -10.33 16.54 6.19
CA SER A 132 -11.07 17.57 5.46
C SER A 132 -10.43 17.91 4.11
N ALA A 133 -9.11 17.93 4.03
CA ALA A 133 -8.38 18.21 2.80
C ALA A 133 -6.97 17.65 2.84
N VAL A 134 -6.45 17.31 1.66
CA VAL A 134 -5.05 16.96 1.45
C VAL A 134 -4.54 17.78 0.27
N HIS A 135 -3.43 18.49 0.48
CA HIS A 135 -2.83 19.34 -0.54
C HIS A 135 -1.40 18.91 -0.82
N LEU A 136 -1.01 18.97 -2.08
CA LEU A 136 0.38 18.84 -2.51
C LEU A 136 1.02 20.21 -2.55
N ILE A 137 2.20 20.33 -1.96
CA ILE A 137 3.03 21.52 -2.01
C ILE A 137 4.24 21.20 -2.88
N THR A 138 4.28 21.74 -4.09
CA THR A 138 5.39 21.54 -5.04
C THR A 138 6.19 22.82 -5.20
N GLY A 139 7.43 22.67 -5.71
CA GLY A 139 8.33 23.82 -5.91
C GLY A 139 9.06 24.29 -4.65
N LYS A 140 9.95 25.24 -4.80
CA LYS A 140 10.80 25.80 -3.73
C LYS A 140 10.70 27.33 -3.69
N GLY A 141 10.80 27.88 -2.47
CA GLY A 141 10.85 29.32 -2.27
C GLY A 141 9.62 30.05 -2.80
N ARG A 142 9.81 31.04 -3.68
CA ARG A 142 8.73 31.85 -4.27
C ARG A 142 7.90 31.08 -5.33
N ASN A 143 8.39 29.96 -5.80
CA ASN A 143 7.73 29.14 -6.84
C ASN A 143 6.90 28.00 -6.22
N LYS A 144 6.55 28.09 -4.95
CA LYS A 144 5.66 27.12 -4.30
C LYS A 144 4.29 27.16 -4.96
N ARG A 145 3.77 25.98 -5.30
CA ARG A 145 2.40 25.76 -5.78
C ARG A 145 1.70 24.84 -4.81
N ILE A 146 0.45 25.12 -4.54
CA ILE A 146 -0.43 24.29 -3.70
C ILE A 146 -1.55 23.82 -4.62
N SER A 147 -1.79 22.54 -4.64
CA SER A 147 -2.88 21.92 -5.39
C SER A 147 -3.55 20.84 -4.54
N ASP A 148 -4.82 20.57 -4.81
CA ASP A 148 -5.53 19.49 -4.16
C ASP A 148 -4.94 18.15 -4.57
N ALA A 149 -4.75 17.26 -3.59
CA ALA A 149 -4.29 15.90 -3.83
C ALA A 149 -5.49 14.96 -4.01
N LYS A 150 -5.35 14.01 -4.91
CA LYS A 150 -6.25 12.85 -4.93
C LYS A 150 -5.78 11.88 -3.86
N PHE A 151 -6.73 11.43 -3.03
CA PHE A 151 -6.43 10.45 -2.00
C PHE A 151 -7.58 9.46 -1.83
N ILE A 152 -7.25 8.28 -1.32
CA ILE A 152 -8.20 7.21 -1.01
C ILE A 152 -7.86 6.70 0.38
N ILE A 153 -8.86 6.60 1.24
CA ILE A 153 -8.73 6.02 2.59
C ILE A 153 -9.32 4.61 2.57
N SER A 154 -8.56 3.65 3.07
CA SER A 154 -8.99 2.28 3.27
C SER A 154 -8.52 1.81 4.64
N ASP A 155 -9.44 1.77 5.61
CA ASP A 155 -9.13 1.49 7.02
C ASP A 155 -7.97 2.40 7.55
N PRO A 156 -6.89 1.84 8.12
CA PRO A 156 -5.80 2.65 8.67
C PRO A 156 -4.83 3.17 7.60
N ARG A 157 -5.15 3.07 6.31
CA ARG A 157 -4.23 3.49 5.25
C ARG A 157 -4.86 4.55 4.37
N MET A 158 -4.10 5.59 4.12
CA MET A 158 -4.44 6.61 3.13
C MET A 158 -3.38 6.62 2.03
N ARG A 159 -3.81 6.41 0.80
CA ARG A 159 -2.98 6.60 -0.39
C ARG A 159 -3.16 8.02 -0.89
N VAL A 160 -2.06 8.70 -1.12
CA VAL A 160 -2.04 10.03 -1.74
C VAL A 160 -1.31 9.91 -3.07
N ASP A 161 -1.98 10.26 -4.16
CA ASP A 161 -1.41 10.23 -5.51
C ASP A 161 -0.53 11.45 -5.76
N LEU A 162 0.60 11.23 -6.43
CA LEU A 162 1.58 12.24 -6.81
C LEU A 162 1.61 12.37 -8.35
N PRO A 163 0.83 13.27 -8.95
CA PRO A 163 0.65 13.33 -10.42
C PRO A 163 1.96 13.51 -11.20
N ASP A 164 2.87 14.30 -10.64
CA ASP A 164 4.17 14.56 -11.26
C ASP A 164 5.25 13.54 -10.81
N GLY A 165 4.89 12.68 -9.86
CA GLY A 165 5.80 11.78 -9.15
C GLY A 165 6.79 12.53 -8.25
N LEU A 166 7.50 11.79 -7.42
CA LEU A 166 8.55 12.29 -6.54
C LEU A 166 9.86 11.56 -6.87
N GLU A 167 10.81 12.28 -7.41
CA GLU A 167 12.20 11.83 -7.67
C GLU A 167 13.08 11.98 -6.44
#